data_425cd9dba1a316826670635c603e360a
#
_entry.id   425cd9dba1a316826670635c603e360a
#
_cell.length_a   1.000
_cell.length_b   1.000
_cell.length_c   1.000
_cell.angle_alpha   90.00
_cell.angle_beta   90.00
_cell.angle_gamma   90.00
#
_symmetry.space_group_name_H-M   'P 1'
#
loop_
_entity.id
_entity.type
_entity.pdbx_description
1 polymer ?
#
loop_
_entity_poly.entity_id
_entity_poly.type
_entity_poly.pdbx_seq_one_letter_code
_entity_poly.pdbx_strand_id
1 'polypeptide(L)'
;ESDVCRVPPLPNLDRNIRVGDALLGDGFERESTAPASSAALTRLRLRYARATGRRKGAVARSLDREVRRHLAMTLRADLDTLHERRRSLLAATRGRDLFGGRRGAVAGEQEQLTADRVRARELRSRLRALRDENVLPFSFVTHFAEVGDVGGFDVVLGNPPWVRPHHVGPAMRASLRNRFAVLRDATWRHGAIIAGAKSGFGGQADLAAAFIERSLALVREQGTVALLVPAKLWKSLAGGGVRRRLTQSAALRVIEDWSDAPAVFDAAVYPSFVVATRGSAPNAVRAAVHRRDFAVRWQSPTAALPLDDSLGSPWLILPPEARAAFDRLSEAGVPLHACGLGRVTLGVKTGCNAAFVVAAGSEPVEPSLLRPALRGEDLSAWHTGPPRRRIIWTHGRNGSALERLPPLAEMHLGAYRYELEQRSDARGARWWTLFRTDTARTDMPRVVWADLARVPRAAVLRAGDPTVPLNTCYALRCRDDLDALTLAALINSPLAAAWLRALAEPARGGYRRLLAWTMALLPVPDDWVRARDVLGSLGARAMQGYEVAPADLFDAACSAYRIRPATVAPLCDWMCAT
;
A
#
# COMPACT_ATOMS: atom_id res chain seq x y z
N GLU A 1 24.10 47.89 -12.77
CA GLU A 1 24.04 48.09 -11.30
C GLU A 1 22.61 48.45 -10.95
N SER A 2 21.82 47.46 -10.50
CA SER A 2 20.46 47.70 -10.01
C SER A 2 20.58 48.42 -8.68
N ASP A 3 19.95 49.59 -8.61
CA ASP A 3 19.91 50.45 -7.44
C ASP A 3 19.31 49.72 -6.23
N VAL A 4 20.17 49.20 -5.35
CA VAL A 4 19.81 48.41 -4.16
C VAL A 4 18.84 49.19 -3.25
N CYS A 5 18.83 50.50 -3.34
CA CYS A 5 17.92 51.37 -2.59
C CYS A 5 16.46 51.27 -3.03
N ARG A 6 16.15 50.69 -4.19
CA ARG A 6 14.78 50.50 -4.71
C ARG A 6 14.19 49.12 -4.42
N VAL A 7 14.98 48.20 -3.84
CA VAL A 7 14.45 46.90 -3.46
C VAL A 7 13.62 47.05 -2.19
N PRO A 8 12.32 46.71 -2.20
CA PRO A 8 11.51 46.76 -0.98
C PRO A 8 12.08 45.82 0.09
N PRO A 9 12.07 46.22 1.36
CA PRO A 9 12.54 45.36 2.44
C PRO A 9 11.73 44.09 2.50
N LEU A 10 12.40 42.98 2.81
CA LEU A 10 11.74 41.67 2.98
C LEU A 10 10.64 41.78 4.03
N PRO A 11 9.45 41.19 3.76
CA PRO A 11 8.37 41.17 4.73
C PRO A 11 8.75 40.37 5.98
N ASN A 12 8.10 40.63 7.11
CA ASN A 12 8.29 39.85 8.33
C ASN A 12 7.76 38.40 8.14
N LEU A 13 8.66 37.40 8.03
CA LEU A 13 8.34 36.00 7.78
C LEU A 13 8.30 35.14 9.07
N ASP A 14 8.72 35.69 10.21
CA ASP A 14 8.82 35.00 11.50
C ASP A 14 7.49 34.40 11.99
N ARG A 15 6.34 34.89 11.51
CA ARG A 15 5.02 34.29 11.80
C ARG A 15 4.48 33.38 10.70
N ASN A 16 5.24 33.13 9.67
CA ASN A 16 4.88 32.17 8.61
C ASN A 16 5.39 30.76 8.92
N ILE A 17 6.36 30.64 9.84
CA ILE A 17 6.81 29.34 10.35
C ILE A 17 5.91 28.95 11.52
N ARG A 18 5.23 27.80 11.40
CA ARG A 18 4.28 27.31 12.39
C ARG A 18 4.55 25.85 12.72
N VAL A 19 4.41 25.52 13.99
CA VAL A 19 4.49 24.14 14.48
C VAL A 19 3.09 23.63 14.75
N GLY A 20 2.75 22.45 14.24
CA GLY A 20 1.44 21.84 14.45
C GLY A 20 1.20 20.61 13.61
N ASP A 21 0.08 19.93 13.85
CA ASP A 21 -0.33 18.76 13.08
C ASP A 21 -0.99 19.21 11.76
N ALA A 22 -0.30 19.00 10.66
CA ALA A 22 -0.76 19.40 9.33
C ALA A 22 -1.94 18.56 8.81
N LEU A 23 -2.12 17.32 9.31
CA LEU A 23 -3.24 16.46 8.92
C LEU A 23 -4.50 16.75 9.76
N LEU A 24 -4.36 16.94 11.05
CA LEU A 24 -5.49 17.16 11.96
C LEU A 24 -5.83 18.64 12.14
N GLY A 25 -4.93 19.57 11.75
CA GLY A 25 -5.22 21.00 11.69
C GLY A 25 -6.37 21.29 10.70
N ASP A 26 -7.13 22.36 10.92
CA ASP A 26 -8.22 22.75 10.04
C ASP A 26 -7.65 23.28 8.71
N GLY A 27 -8.13 22.75 7.58
CA GLY A 27 -7.79 23.21 6.23
C GLY A 27 -8.77 24.29 5.73
N PHE A 28 -8.58 24.77 4.50
CA PHE A 28 -9.43 25.78 3.86
C PHE A 28 -10.78 25.21 3.35
N GLU A 29 -10.94 23.89 3.31
CA GLU A 29 -12.11 23.18 2.74
C GLU A 29 -13.40 23.32 3.57
N ARG A 30 -13.40 24.09 4.62
CA ARG A 30 -14.54 24.17 5.49
C ARG A 30 -15.66 24.95 4.80
N GLU A 31 -16.82 24.32 4.63
CA GLU A 31 -18.08 25.03 4.52
C GLU A 31 -18.24 25.85 5.80
N SER A 32 -17.85 27.11 5.71
CA SER A 32 -17.74 27.99 6.86
C SER A 32 -19.14 28.37 7.33
N THR A 33 -19.62 27.76 8.39
CA THR A 33 -20.58 28.38 9.30
C THR A 33 -19.87 29.38 10.25
N ALA A 34 -18.56 29.56 10.10
CA ALA A 34 -17.80 30.51 10.90
C ALA A 34 -18.00 31.96 10.36
N PRO A 35 -18.33 32.90 11.24
CA PRO A 35 -18.62 34.28 10.85
C PRO A 35 -17.38 34.98 10.26
N ALA A 36 -17.62 36.09 9.56
CA ALA A 36 -16.72 36.98 8.84
C ALA A 36 -15.43 37.47 9.56
N SER A 37 -14.86 36.69 10.45
CA SER A 37 -13.70 37.02 11.27
C SER A 37 -12.37 36.90 10.51
N SER A 38 -12.34 36.32 9.30
CA SER A 38 -11.10 36.17 8.53
C SER A 38 -10.56 37.52 8.11
N ALA A 39 -11.39 38.47 7.72
CA ALA A 39 -11.00 39.81 7.29
C ALA A 39 -10.20 40.61 8.33
N ALA A 40 -10.48 40.43 9.62
CA ALA A 40 -9.71 41.04 10.70
C ALA A 40 -8.31 40.42 10.84
N LEU A 41 -8.24 39.11 10.75
CA LEU A 41 -6.97 38.35 10.76
C LEU A 41 -6.12 38.70 9.56
N THR A 42 -6.69 38.71 8.36
CA THR A 42 -6.00 39.08 7.11
C THR A 42 -5.43 40.50 7.20
N ARG A 43 -6.23 41.47 7.62
CA ARG A 43 -5.76 42.85 7.81
C ARG A 43 -4.62 42.96 8.81
N LEU A 44 -4.69 42.25 9.94
CA LEU A 44 -3.63 42.26 10.96
C LEU A 44 -2.36 41.57 10.45
N ARG A 45 -2.47 40.51 9.69
CA ARG A 45 -1.32 39.80 9.10
C ARG A 45 -0.62 40.68 8.05
N LEU A 46 -1.36 41.29 7.14
CA LEU A 46 -0.81 42.22 6.14
C LEU A 46 -0.13 43.42 6.80
N ARG A 47 -0.74 43.97 7.88
CA ARG A 47 -0.10 45.04 8.68
C ARG A 47 1.16 44.56 9.37
N TYR A 48 1.16 43.33 9.92
CA TYR A 48 2.32 42.75 10.57
C TYR A 48 3.48 42.56 9.59
N ALA A 49 3.20 42.05 8.39
CA ALA A 49 4.22 41.85 7.37
C ALA A 49 5.05 43.10 7.05
N ARG A 50 4.42 44.27 7.16
CA ARG A 50 5.05 45.58 6.87
C ARG A 50 5.46 46.38 8.10
N ALA A 51 5.18 45.88 9.31
CA ALA A 51 5.43 46.61 10.54
C ALA A 51 6.91 46.56 10.96
N THR A 52 7.47 47.66 11.44
CA THR A 52 8.84 47.78 11.94
C THR A 52 8.90 48.37 13.35
N GLY A 53 10.01 48.17 14.06
CA GLY A 53 10.28 48.74 15.37
C GLY A 53 9.19 48.46 16.42
N ARG A 54 8.86 49.43 17.26
CA ARG A 54 7.83 49.29 18.33
C ARG A 54 6.43 48.94 17.81
N ARG A 55 6.11 49.37 16.60
CA ARG A 55 4.85 49.04 15.92
C ARG A 55 4.71 47.55 15.65
N LYS A 56 5.81 46.85 15.28
CA LYS A 56 5.80 45.41 15.05
C LYS A 56 5.29 44.64 16.29
N GLY A 57 5.81 44.98 17.48
CA GLY A 57 5.39 44.35 18.74
C GLY A 57 3.91 44.61 19.09
N ALA A 58 3.41 45.80 18.84
CA ALA A 58 2.00 46.14 19.09
C ALA A 58 1.05 45.39 18.16
N VAL A 59 1.35 45.33 16.86
CA VAL A 59 0.57 44.56 15.88
C VAL A 59 0.65 43.06 16.16
N ALA A 60 1.81 42.55 16.58
CA ALA A 60 2.00 41.14 16.98
C ALA A 60 1.03 40.75 18.11
N ARG A 61 0.97 41.52 19.19
CA ARG A 61 0.05 41.26 20.32
C ARG A 61 -1.41 41.32 19.90
N SER A 62 -1.76 42.23 18.99
CA SER A 62 -3.14 42.33 18.47
C SER A 62 -3.49 41.15 17.60
N LEU A 63 -2.56 40.69 16.77
CA LEU A 63 -2.71 39.50 15.96
C LEU A 63 -2.87 38.23 16.85
N ASP A 64 -2.07 38.09 17.87
CA ASP A 64 -2.15 36.91 18.80
C ASP A 64 -3.50 36.88 19.53
N ARG A 65 -4.02 38.02 19.96
CA ARG A 65 -5.36 38.08 20.58
C ARG A 65 -6.46 37.70 19.61
N GLU A 66 -6.38 38.18 18.36
CA GLU A 66 -7.39 37.87 17.34
C GLU A 66 -7.32 36.40 16.90
N VAL A 67 -6.11 35.83 16.76
CA VAL A 67 -5.90 34.40 16.50
C VAL A 67 -6.54 33.54 17.61
N ARG A 68 -6.32 33.88 18.89
CA ARG A 68 -6.93 33.18 20.02
C ARG A 68 -8.45 33.26 20.00
N ARG A 69 -8.99 34.48 19.76
CA ARG A 69 -10.43 34.68 19.67
C ARG A 69 -11.05 33.84 18.56
N HIS A 70 -10.46 33.86 17.39
CA HIS A 70 -10.95 33.11 16.24
C HIS A 70 -10.89 31.61 16.46
N LEU A 71 -9.76 31.07 16.96
CA LEU A 71 -9.61 29.67 17.30
C LEU A 71 -10.65 29.21 18.35
N ALA A 72 -10.87 30.01 19.38
CA ALA A 72 -11.87 29.70 20.41
C ALA A 72 -13.29 29.62 19.84
N MET A 73 -13.65 30.57 18.97
CA MET A 73 -14.95 30.58 18.29
C MET A 73 -15.12 29.36 17.37
N THR A 74 -14.11 29.07 16.56
CA THR A 74 -14.13 27.93 15.64
C THR A 74 -14.25 26.61 16.38
N LEU A 75 -13.42 26.37 17.41
CA LEU A 75 -13.44 25.15 18.19
C LEU A 75 -14.77 24.94 18.94
N ARG A 76 -15.42 26.03 19.40
CA ARG A 76 -16.75 25.97 20.02
C ARG A 76 -17.83 25.61 18.99
N ALA A 77 -17.85 26.28 17.84
CA ALA A 77 -18.79 25.98 16.77
C ALA A 77 -18.69 24.51 16.31
N ASP A 78 -17.47 23.98 16.21
CA ASP A 78 -17.26 22.56 15.88
C ASP A 78 -17.79 21.62 16.94
N LEU A 79 -17.58 21.98 18.20
CA LEU A 79 -18.07 21.16 19.31
C LEU A 79 -19.61 21.16 19.35
N ASP A 80 -20.23 22.29 19.07
CA ASP A 80 -21.69 22.44 19.04
C ASP A 80 -22.29 21.64 17.86
N THR A 81 -21.75 21.76 16.67
CA THR A 81 -22.13 20.96 15.49
C THR A 81 -22.01 19.46 15.77
N LEU A 82 -20.91 19.06 16.40
CA LEU A 82 -20.68 17.66 16.77
C LEU A 82 -21.68 17.16 17.82
N HIS A 83 -22.03 17.99 18.81
CA HIS A 83 -23.03 17.68 19.80
C HIS A 83 -24.43 17.53 19.18
N GLU A 84 -24.75 18.39 18.24
CA GLU A 84 -26.03 18.37 17.53
C GLU A 84 -26.17 17.09 16.67
N ARG A 85 -25.13 16.77 15.91
CA ARG A 85 -25.06 15.51 15.15
C ARG A 85 -25.21 14.28 16.04
N ARG A 86 -24.48 14.24 17.18
CA ARG A 86 -24.62 13.13 18.14
C ARG A 86 -26.02 13.06 18.74
N ARG A 87 -26.64 14.19 19.01
CA ARG A 87 -28.01 14.24 19.53
C ARG A 87 -29.00 13.68 18.52
N SER A 88 -28.87 14.06 17.24
CA SER A 88 -29.69 13.54 16.14
C SER A 88 -29.52 12.02 15.96
N LEU A 89 -28.26 11.52 15.95
CA LEU A 89 -27.99 10.08 15.87
C LEU A 89 -28.58 9.32 17.07
N LEU A 90 -28.43 9.82 18.29
CA LEU A 90 -29.00 9.19 19.48
C LEU A 90 -30.54 9.23 19.48
N ALA A 91 -31.15 10.27 18.95
CA ALA A 91 -32.60 10.34 18.79
C ALA A 91 -33.09 9.28 17.76
N ALA A 92 -32.39 9.13 16.64
CA ALA A 92 -32.68 8.10 15.65
C ALA A 92 -32.57 6.67 16.21
N THR A 93 -31.58 6.40 17.07
CA THR A 93 -31.40 5.08 17.70
C THR A 93 -32.46 4.76 18.79
N ARG A 94 -33.13 5.78 19.33
CA ARG A 94 -34.20 5.63 20.31
C ARG A 94 -35.57 5.41 19.66
N GLY A 95 -35.68 5.59 18.36
CA GLY A 95 -36.91 5.33 17.60
C GLY A 95 -37.30 3.85 17.64
N ARG A 96 -38.57 3.57 17.27
CA ARG A 96 -39.07 2.21 17.09
C ARG A 96 -38.79 1.75 15.66
N ASP A 97 -38.49 0.46 15.51
CA ASP A 97 -38.44 -0.18 14.20
C ASP A 97 -39.85 -0.38 13.61
N LEU A 98 -39.91 -0.85 12.36
CA LEU A 98 -41.16 -1.15 11.66
C LEU A 98 -42.05 -2.19 12.36
N PHE A 99 -41.50 -2.93 13.35
CA PHE A 99 -42.17 -3.98 14.11
C PHE A 99 -42.46 -3.56 15.56
N GLY A 100 -42.26 -2.26 15.90
CA GLY A 100 -42.54 -1.71 17.23
C GLY A 100 -41.43 -1.94 18.27
N GLY A 101 -40.34 -2.64 17.93
CA GLY A 101 -39.17 -2.85 18.76
C GLY A 101 -38.28 -1.59 18.86
N ARG A 102 -37.39 -1.52 19.86
CA ARG A 102 -36.35 -0.47 19.89
C ARG A 102 -35.36 -0.70 18.74
N ARG A 103 -35.19 0.29 17.85
CA ARG A 103 -34.31 0.21 16.70
C ARG A 103 -32.86 -0.12 17.08
N GLY A 104 -32.35 0.42 18.19
CA GLY A 104 -30.95 0.29 18.57
C GLY A 104 -29.99 1.00 17.59
N ALA A 105 -28.73 1.04 17.89
CA ALA A 105 -27.71 1.57 16.97
C ALA A 105 -27.20 0.45 16.05
N VAL A 106 -27.22 0.67 14.74
CA VAL A 106 -26.60 -0.20 13.74
C VAL A 106 -25.06 -0.06 13.87
N ALA A 107 -24.30 -1.08 13.46
CA ALA A 107 -22.83 -1.13 13.61
C ALA A 107 -22.13 0.15 13.13
N GLY A 108 -22.49 0.69 11.96
CA GLY A 108 -21.94 1.94 11.45
C GLY A 108 -22.30 3.18 12.29
N GLU A 109 -23.50 3.23 12.90
CA GLU A 109 -23.92 4.31 13.80
C GLU A 109 -23.15 4.26 15.13
N GLN A 110 -22.85 3.06 15.64
CA GLN A 110 -22.02 2.87 16.83
C GLN A 110 -20.57 3.32 16.62
N GLU A 111 -19.99 2.97 15.46
CA GLU A 111 -18.66 3.44 15.08
C GLU A 111 -18.62 4.96 14.99
N GLN A 112 -19.66 5.56 14.40
CA GLN A 112 -19.77 7.00 14.26
C GLN A 112 -19.92 7.71 15.63
N LEU A 113 -20.77 7.21 16.52
CA LEU A 113 -20.93 7.75 17.88
C LEU A 113 -19.62 7.65 18.67
N THR A 114 -18.84 6.60 18.45
CA THR A 114 -17.52 6.43 19.09
C THR A 114 -16.50 7.42 18.54
N ALA A 115 -16.43 7.58 17.21
CA ALA A 115 -15.57 8.57 16.55
C ALA A 115 -15.91 10.01 17.00
N ASP A 116 -17.20 10.35 17.08
CA ASP A 116 -17.68 11.64 17.55
C ASP A 116 -17.32 11.90 19.01
N ARG A 117 -17.31 10.86 19.88
CA ARG A 117 -16.84 10.98 21.28
C ARG A 117 -15.35 11.32 21.36
N VAL A 118 -14.53 10.62 20.55
CA VAL A 118 -13.09 10.86 20.48
C VAL A 118 -12.84 12.29 19.99
N ARG A 119 -13.52 12.72 18.94
CA ARG A 119 -13.39 14.08 18.39
C ARG A 119 -13.83 15.15 19.39
N ALA A 120 -14.92 14.96 20.11
CA ALA A 120 -15.35 15.89 21.14
C ALA A 120 -14.34 16.04 22.29
N ARG A 121 -13.67 14.95 22.69
CA ARG A 121 -12.59 15.00 23.70
C ARG A 121 -11.39 15.82 23.18
N GLU A 122 -11.01 15.58 21.94
CA GLU A 122 -9.92 16.32 21.29
C GLU A 122 -10.22 17.83 21.21
N LEU A 123 -11.40 18.23 20.74
CA LEU A 123 -11.81 19.63 20.68
C LEU A 123 -11.82 20.31 22.06
N ARG A 124 -12.32 19.60 23.10
CA ARG A 124 -12.28 20.14 24.48
C ARG A 124 -10.86 20.24 25.01
N SER A 125 -9.97 19.31 24.68
CA SER A 125 -8.55 19.40 25.04
C SER A 125 -7.88 20.60 24.40
N ARG A 126 -8.14 20.85 23.11
CA ARG A 126 -7.64 22.03 22.39
C ARG A 126 -8.18 23.34 22.96
N LEU A 127 -9.46 23.39 23.34
CA LEU A 127 -10.04 24.55 24.01
C LEU A 127 -9.40 24.83 25.37
N ARG A 128 -9.09 23.79 26.16
CA ARG A 128 -8.35 23.93 27.42
C ARG A 128 -6.93 24.43 27.21
N ALA A 129 -6.18 23.80 26.29
CA ALA A 129 -4.83 24.23 25.96
C ALA A 129 -4.77 25.71 25.50
N LEU A 130 -5.77 26.13 24.72
CA LEU A 130 -5.89 27.52 24.27
C LEU A 130 -6.13 28.48 25.44
N ARG A 131 -6.87 28.04 26.49
CA ARG A 131 -7.18 28.85 27.66
C ARG A 131 -6.05 28.88 28.69
N ASP A 132 -5.51 27.71 29.00
CA ASP A 132 -4.72 27.49 30.23
C ASP A 132 -3.21 27.47 29.93
N GLU A 133 -2.78 26.98 28.76
CA GLU A 133 -1.38 26.68 28.47
C GLU A 133 -0.70 27.67 27.54
N ASN A 134 -1.35 28.74 27.15
CA ASN A 134 -0.81 29.71 26.19
C ASN A 134 -0.39 29.11 24.82
N VAL A 135 -0.77 27.87 24.53
CA VAL A 135 -0.48 27.16 23.30
C VAL A 135 -1.57 27.45 22.27
N LEU A 136 -1.18 27.90 21.08
CA LEU A 136 -2.10 28.12 19.97
C LEU A 136 -2.23 26.82 19.17
N PRO A 137 -3.40 26.14 19.16
CA PRO A 137 -3.63 25.02 18.27
C PRO A 137 -3.43 25.41 16.82
N PHE A 138 -2.79 24.54 16.05
CA PHE A 138 -2.54 24.82 14.64
C PHE A 138 -3.84 24.76 13.81
N SER A 139 -4.06 25.73 12.95
CA SER A 139 -5.14 25.79 11.97
C SER A 139 -4.68 26.59 10.75
N PHE A 140 -4.82 26.01 9.56
CA PHE A 140 -4.47 26.74 8.33
C PHE A 140 -5.35 27.98 8.13
N VAL A 141 -6.67 27.86 8.34
CA VAL A 141 -7.63 28.96 8.20
C VAL A 141 -7.25 30.15 9.08
N THR A 142 -6.82 29.87 10.30
CA THR A 142 -6.52 30.96 11.26
C THR A 142 -5.12 31.51 11.08
N HIS A 143 -4.12 30.65 10.84
CA HIS A 143 -2.73 31.08 10.75
C HIS A 143 -2.34 31.62 9.37
N PHE A 144 -3.14 31.34 8.35
CA PHE A 144 -2.94 31.75 6.96
C PHE A 144 -4.24 32.26 6.36
N ALA A 145 -4.95 33.14 7.10
CA ALA A 145 -6.26 33.64 6.71
C ALA A 145 -6.20 34.35 5.33
N GLU A 146 -5.13 35.12 5.07
CA GLU A 146 -4.89 35.80 3.79
C GLU A 146 -4.76 34.82 2.60
N VAL A 147 -4.27 33.59 2.85
CA VAL A 147 -4.18 32.55 1.85
C VAL A 147 -5.56 31.92 1.62
N GLY A 148 -6.33 31.72 2.70
CA GLY A 148 -7.71 31.23 2.61
C GLY A 148 -8.62 32.17 1.80
N ASP A 149 -8.45 33.49 1.94
CA ASP A 149 -9.23 34.50 1.22
C ASP A 149 -9.03 34.44 -0.30
N VAL A 150 -7.89 33.93 -0.79
CA VAL A 150 -7.60 33.72 -2.22
C VAL A 150 -7.79 32.26 -2.67
N GLY A 151 -8.42 31.44 -1.83
CA GLY A 151 -8.80 30.05 -2.14
C GLY A 151 -7.74 29.00 -1.87
N GLY A 152 -6.57 29.36 -1.31
CA GLY A 152 -5.50 28.44 -0.94
C GLY A 152 -4.11 28.90 -1.40
N PHE A 153 -3.12 28.05 -1.15
CA PHE A 153 -1.74 28.30 -1.56
C PHE A 153 -1.55 28.14 -3.08
N ASP A 154 -0.63 28.87 -3.68
CA ASP A 154 -0.21 28.68 -5.08
C ASP A 154 0.55 27.35 -5.25
N VAL A 155 1.40 27.03 -4.27
CA VAL A 155 2.25 25.84 -4.28
C VAL A 155 2.29 25.22 -2.88
N VAL A 156 2.15 23.90 -2.83
CA VAL A 156 2.46 23.09 -1.65
C VAL A 156 3.60 22.14 -2.00
N LEU A 157 4.73 22.29 -1.31
CA LEU A 157 5.92 21.47 -1.48
C LEU A 157 6.23 20.75 -0.17
N GLY A 158 6.57 19.46 -0.24
CA GLY A 158 6.91 18.72 0.97
C GLY A 158 7.47 17.32 0.78
N ASN A 159 8.09 16.85 1.86
CA ASN A 159 8.44 15.44 2.07
C ASN A 159 7.66 14.97 3.31
N PRO A 160 6.44 14.44 3.14
CA PRO A 160 5.62 14.01 4.27
C PRO A 160 6.22 12.78 4.96
N PRO A 161 5.89 12.52 6.24
CA PRO A 161 6.38 11.35 6.95
C PRO A 161 5.83 10.05 6.34
N TRP A 162 6.72 9.07 6.11
CA TRP A 162 6.40 7.76 5.55
C TRP A 162 6.17 6.75 6.69
N VAL A 163 5.01 6.87 7.31
CA VAL A 163 4.66 6.07 8.50
C VAL A 163 3.54 5.10 8.17
N ARG A 164 3.76 3.83 8.52
CA ARG A 164 2.72 2.80 8.36
C ARG A 164 1.66 2.97 9.46
N PRO A 165 0.37 2.74 9.16
CA PRO A 165 -0.71 2.96 10.12
C PRO A 165 -0.62 2.16 11.42
N HIS A 166 0.07 1.01 11.43
CA HIS A 166 0.22 0.22 12.66
C HIS A 166 1.17 0.87 13.69
N HIS A 167 2.00 1.83 13.27
CA HIS A 167 2.79 2.66 14.19
C HIS A 167 2.00 3.86 14.73
N VAL A 168 0.78 4.07 14.25
CA VAL A 168 -0.13 5.13 14.71
C VAL A 168 -1.15 4.53 15.66
N GLY A 169 -1.38 5.18 16.81
CA GLY A 169 -2.34 4.69 17.79
C GLY A 169 -3.76 4.52 17.23
N PRO A 170 -4.58 3.59 17.78
CA PRO A 170 -5.90 3.25 17.23
C PRO A 170 -6.85 4.45 17.09
N ALA A 171 -6.88 5.34 18.08
CA ALA A 171 -7.72 6.54 18.06
C ALA A 171 -7.34 7.53 16.95
N MET A 172 -6.03 7.78 16.78
CA MET A 172 -5.49 8.62 15.71
C MET A 172 -5.82 8.03 14.34
N ARG A 173 -5.64 6.72 14.18
CA ARG A 173 -5.95 5.97 12.96
C ARG A 173 -7.43 6.11 12.57
N ALA A 174 -8.34 5.98 13.54
CA ALA A 174 -9.77 6.18 13.31
C ALA A 174 -10.08 7.62 12.89
N SER A 175 -9.49 8.61 13.56
CA SER A 175 -9.65 10.04 13.20
C SER A 175 -9.17 10.32 11.77
N LEU A 176 -7.99 9.84 11.39
CA LEU A 176 -7.44 10.01 10.04
C LEU A 176 -8.31 9.33 8.97
N ARG A 177 -8.80 8.11 9.22
CA ARG A 177 -9.72 7.42 8.27
C ARG A 177 -11.04 8.15 8.09
N ASN A 178 -11.58 8.73 9.16
CA ASN A 178 -12.81 9.51 9.06
C ASN A 178 -12.60 10.80 8.24
N ARG A 179 -11.42 11.40 8.33
CA ARG A 179 -11.13 12.68 7.68
C ARG A 179 -10.71 12.52 6.21
N PHE A 180 -9.89 11.52 5.89
CA PHE A 180 -9.28 11.35 4.57
C PHE A 180 -9.87 10.19 3.81
N ALA A 181 -10.45 10.47 2.63
CA ALA A 181 -11.03 9.47 1.76
C ALA A 181 -9.98 8.47 1.24
N VAL A 182 -8.75 8.93 0.98
CA VAL A 182 -7.63 8.09 0.55
C VAL A 182 -7.24 7.02 1.57
N LEU A 183 -7.54 7.22 2.87
CA LEU A 183 -7.33 6.23 3.92
C LEU A 183 -8.59 5.38 4.19
N ARG A 184 -9.77 5.97 4.09
CA ARG A 184 -11.05 5.27 4.25
C ARG A 184 -11.28 4.28 3.12
N ASP A 185 -11.07 4.73 1.88
CA ASP A 185 -11.26 3.97 0.65
C ASP A 185 -9.92 3.62 -0.02
N ALA A 186 -8.91 3.28 0.77
CA ALA A 186 -7.54 3.11 0.31
C ALA A 186 -7.39 2.01 -0.75
N THR A 187 -8.17 0.95 -0.65
CA THR A 187 -7.93 -0.28 -1.40
C THR A 187 -8.37 -0.18 -2.86
N TRP A 188 -7.53 -0.67 -3.76
CA TRP A 188 -7.94 -1.03 -5.11
C TRP A 188 -8.81 -2.29 -5.05
N ARG A 189 -10.13 -2.11 -5.20
CA ARG A 189 -11.13 -3.16 -4.94
C ARG A 189 -10.99 -4.36 -5.88
N HIS A 190 -10.76 -4.11 -7.18
CA HIS A 190 -10.62 -5.17 -8.17
C HIS A 190 -9.48 -6.13 -7.80
N GLY A 191 -8.28 -5.62 -7.56
CA GLY A 191 -7.14 -6.44 -7.13
C GLY A 191 -7.32 -7.12 -5.78
N ALA A 192 -8.08 -6.51 -4.86
CA ALA A 192 -8.39 -7.15 -3.58
C ALA A 192 -9.32 -8.36 -3.74
N ILE A 193 -10.30 -8.30 -4.64
CA ILE A 193 -11.18 -9.42 -4.98
C ILE A 193 -10.36 -10.56 -5.60
N ILE A 194 -9.50 -10.26 -6.57
CA ILE A 194 -8.59 -11.22 -7.20
C ILE A 194 -7.69 -11.93 -6.17
N ALA A 195 -7.16 -11.18 -5.21
CA ALA A 195 -6.37 -11.74 -4.13
C ALA A 195 -7.19 -12.59 -3.13
N GLY A 196 -8.52 -12.61 -3.26
CA GLY A 196 -9.41 -13.26 -2.30
C GLY A 196 -9.33 -12.61 -0.91
N ALA A 197 -9.01 -11.33 -0.87
CA ALA A 197 -8.85 -10.58 0.36
C ALA A 197 -10.17 -9.94 0.78
N LYS A 198 -10.61 -10.23 1.98
CA LYS A 198 -11.64 -9.43 2.66
C LYS A 198 -11.03 -8.07 3.02
N SER A 199 -11.82 -7.05 3.26
CA SER A 199 -11.54 -5.61 3.42
C SER A 199 -10.29 -5.15 4.22
N GLY A 200 -9.38 -6.04 4.61
CA GLY A 200 -8.24 -5.76 5.50
C GLY A 200 -7.08 -4.92 4.94
N PHE A 201 -6.96 -4.76 3.62
CA PHE A 201 -5.82 -4.05 3.01
C PHE A 201 -5.89 -2.53 3.17
N GLY A 202 -7.07 -1.94 3.39
CA GLY A 202 -7.21 -0.49 3.62
C GLY A 202 -6.44 0.03 4.84
N GLY A 203 -6.15 -0.85 5.81
CA GLY A 203 -5.33 -0.53 6.99
C GLY A 203 -3.83 -0.40 6.72
N GLN A 204 -3.35 -0.65 5.50
CA GLN A 204 -1.92 -0.62 5.15
C GLN A 204 -1.48 0.64 4.39
N ALA A 205 -2.42 1.57 4.12
CA ALA A 205 -2.10 2.83 3.44
C ALA A 205 -1.18 3.69 4.29
N ASP A 206 -0.07 4.16 3.70
CA ASP A 206 0.91 5.03 4.35
C ASP A 206 0.29 6.41 4.68
N LEU A 207 0.77 7.07 5.75
CA LEU A 207 0.34 8.43 6.08
C LEU A 207 0.61 9.44 4.96
N ALA A 208 1.63 9.22 4.14
CA ALA A 208 1.90 10.04 2.95
C ALA A 208 0.68 10.15 2.01
N ALA A 209 -0.21 9.13 1.99
CA ALA A 209 -1.46 9.20 1.25
C ALA A 209 -2.37 10.33 1.72
N ALA A 210 -2.53 10.49 3.04
CA ALA A 210 -3.32 11.57 3.62
C ALA A 210 -2.70 12.95 3.33
N PHE A 211 -1.38 13.05 3.29
CA PHE A 211 -0.70 14.29 2.92
C PHE A 211 -0.94 14.69 1.46
N ILE A 212 -1.05 13.74 0.53
CA ILE A 212 -1.43 14.04 -0.87
C ILE A 212 -2.83 14.67 -0.90
N GLU A 213 -3.83 14.03 -0.26
CA GLU A 213 -5.19 14.57 -0.19
C GLU A 213 -5.22 15.94 0.50
N ARG A 214 -4.51 16.07 1.63
CA ARG A 214 -4.40 17.35 2.36
C ARG A 214 -3.75 18.43 1.50
N SER A 215 -2.68 18.15 0.79
CA SER A 215 -1.97 19.11 -0.05
C SER A 215 -2.84 19.60 -1.19
N LEU A 216 -3.59 18.70 -1.84
CA LEU A 216 -4.58 19.07 -2.88
C LEU A 216 -5.70 19.96 -2.33
N ALA A 217 -6.08 19.78 -1.07
CA ALA A 217 -7.07 20.60 -0.40
C ALA A 217 -6.56 21.97 0.02
N LEU A 218 -5.25 22.12 0.24
CA LEU A 218 -4.62 23.36 0.67
C LEU A 218 -4.25 24.29 -0.49
N VAL A 219 -4.06 23.76 -1.70
CA VAL A 219 -3.79 24.61 -2.86
C VAL A 219 -5.09 25.17 -3.44
N ARG A 220 -5.01 26.41 -3.97
CA ARG A 220 -6.11 27.00 -4.74
C ARG A 220 -6.36 26.24 -6.04
N GLU A 221 -7.45 26.53 -6.73
CA GLU A 221 -7.67 26.03 -8.08
C GLU A 221 -6.50 26.42 -8.99
N GLN A 222 -6.02 25.49 -9.82
CA GLN A 222 -4.79 25.60 -10.61
C GLN A 222 -3.48 25.73 -9.79
N GLY A 223 -3.55 25.60 -8.46
CA GLY A 223 -2.37 25.53 -7.60
C GLY A 223 -1.64 24.19 -7.73
N THR A 224 -0.35 24.20 -7.45
CA THR A 224 0.55 23.05 -7.66
C THR A 224 0.92 22.36 -6.36
N VAL A 225 0.86 21.03 -6.36
CA VAL A 225 1.38 20.17 -5.30
C VAL A 225 2.61 19.44 -5.80
N ALA A 226 3.71 19.49 -5.04
CA ALA A 226 4.95 18.77 -5.35
C ALA A 226 5.44 18.02 -4.11
N LEU A 227 5.37 16.69 -4.13
CA LEU A 227 5.65 15.85 -2.96
C LEU A 227 6.63 14.73 -3.28
N LEU A 228 7.51 14.45 -2.32
CA LEU A 228 8.30 13.22 -2.28
C LEU A 228 7.53 12.18 -1.46
N VAL A 229 7.18 11.06 -2.08
CA VAL A 229 6.28 10.05 -1.49
C VAL A 229 6.80 8.63 -1.70
N PRO A 230 6.31 7.64 -0.97
CA PRO A 230 6.70 6.24 -1.21
C PRO A 230 6.22 5.74 -2.57
N ALA A 231 7.13 5.21 -3.41
CA ALA A 231 6.81 4.65 -4.73
C ALA A 231 5.77 3.52 -4.70
N LYS A 232 5.67 2.79 -3.59
CA LYS A 232 4.64 1.74 -3.40
C LYS A 232 3.21 2.26 -3.55
N LEU A 233 2.96 3.56 -3.38
CA LEU A 233 1.62 4.15 -3.58
C LEU A 233 1.12 3.97 -5.01
N TRP A 234 2.02 3.86 -5.97
CA TRP A 234 1.65 3.68 -7.38
C TRP A 234 1.26 2.24 -7.72
N LYS A 235 1.85 1.25 -7.06
CA LYS A 235 1.66 -0.18 -7.39
C LYS A 235 0.86 -0.96 -6.37
N SER A 236 0.86 -0.59 -5.08
CA SER A 236 0.21 -1.39 -4.03
C SER A 236 -1.32 -1.36 -4.08
N LEU A 237 -1.95 -2.41 -3.55
CA LEU A 237 -3.40 -2.43 -3.36
C LEU A 237 -3.88 -1.26 -2.50
N ALA A 238 -3.14 -0.93 -1.44
CA ALA A 238 -3.46 0.14 -0.51
C ALA A 238 -3.24 1.56 -1.06
N GLY A 239 -2.62 1.69 -2.23
CA GLY A 239 -2.45 2.96 -2.95
C GLY A 239 -3.66 3.36 -3.82
N GLY A 240 -4.67 2.50 -3.95
CA GLY A 240 -5.82 2.72 -4.83
C GLY A 240 -6.58 4.03 -4.55
N GLY A 241 -6.74 4.39 -3.28
CA GLY A 241 -7.38 5.65 -2.88
C GLY A 241 -6.63 6.90 -3.36
N VAL A 242 -5.29 6.87 -3.28
CA VAL A 242 -4.44 7.97 -3.78
C VAL A 242 -4.54 8.10 -5.29
N ARG A 243 -4.38 7.01 -6.02
CA ARG A 243 -4.45 7.01 -7.49
C ARG A 243 -5.81 7.51 -7.97
N ARG A 244 -6.90 7.06 -7.35
CA ARG A 244 -8.26 7.55 -7.61
C ARG A 244 -8.38 9.06 -7.35
N ARG A 245 -7.87 9.53 -6.21
CA ARG A 245 -7.92 10.95 -5.86
C ARG A 245 -7.17 11.82 -6.86
N LEU A 246 -5.96 11.42 -7.24
CA LEU A 246 -5.17 12.12 -8.24
C LEU A 246 -5.86 12.13 -9.61
N THR A 247 -6.37 11.00 -10.07
CA THR A 247 -7.06 10.91 -11.37
C THR A 247 -8.33 11.76 -11.43
N GLN A 248 -9.07 11.88 -10.31
CA GLN A 248 -10.35 12.59 -10.29
C GLN A 248 -10.25 14.08 -10.00
N SER A 249 -9.19 14.53 -9.34
CA SER A 249 -9.15 15.89 -8.75
C SER A 249 -7.91 16.68 -9.11
N ALA A 250 -7.00 16.12 -9.91
CA ALA A 250 -5.74 16.79 -10.21
C ALA A 250 -5.23 16.45 -11.61
N ALA A 251 -4.51 17.40 -12.18
CA ALA A 251 -3.73 17.25 -13.38
C ALA A 251 -2.33 16.75 -13.00
N LEU A 252 -2.03 15.49 -13.23
CA LEU A 252 -0.69 14.96 -13.02
C LEU A 252 0.28 15.57 -14.05
N ARG A 253 1.33 16.25 -13.57
CA ARG A 253 2.33 16.94 -14.40
C ARG A 253 3.63 16.16 -14.51
N VAL A 254 4.09 15.62 -13.36
CA VAL A 254 5.34 14.86 -13.27
C VAL A 254 5.14 13.67 -12.38
N ILE A 255 5.70 12.54 -12.76
CA ILE A 255 5.87 11.36 -11.90
C ILE A 255 7.26 10.77 -12.12
N GLU A 256 8.03 10.64 -11.05
CA GLU A 256 9.36 10.04 -11.08
C GLU A 256 9.46 8.88 -10.10
N ASP A 257 9.97 7.74 -10.55
CA ASP A 257 10.23 6.56 -9.72
C ASP A 257 11.74 6.43 -9.47
N TRP A 258 12.12 6.47 -8.20
CA TRP A 258 13.50 6.34 -7.73
C TRP A 258 13.75 5.02 -7.00
N SER A 259 12.87 4.04 -7.18
CA SER A 259 12.93 2.75 -6.46
C SER A 259 14.18 1.94 -6.77
N ASP A 260 14.74 2.09 -7.97
CA ASP A 260 15.95 1.39 -8.44
C ASP A 260 17.19 2.31 -8.46
N ALA A 261 17.06 3.55 -8.00
CA ALA A 261 18.16 4.49 -7.83
C ALA A 261 19.06 4.10 -6.64
N PRO A 262 20.30 4.59 -6.57
CA PRO A 262 21.12 4.50 -5.37
C PRO A 262 20.38 5.06 -4.15
N ALA A 263 20.69 4.52 -2.97
CA ALA A 263 20.05 4.97 -1.75
C ALA A 263 20.28 6.48 -1.53
N VAL A 264 19.21 7.25 -1.59
CA VAL A 264 19.23 8.71 -1.32
C VAL A 264 19.12 8.98 0.19
N PHE A 265 18.60 8.00 0.94
CA PHE A 265 18.38 8.07 2.38
C PHE A 265 19.00 6.85 3.07
N ASP A 266 19.47 7.01 4.31
CA ASP A 266 19.97 5.90 5.14
C ASP A 266 18.89 4.85 5.43
N ALA A 267 17.62 5.27 5.46
CA ALA A 267 16.48 4.37 5.63
C ALA A 267 16.20 3.55 4.36
N ALA A 268 15.72 2.32 4.53
CA ALA A 268 15.28 1.45 3.44
C ALA A 268 13.94 1.93 2.85
N VAL A 269 13.98 3.03 2.11
CA VAL A 269 12.82 3.68 1.49
C VAL A 269 12.96 3.73 -0.03
N TYR A 270 11.84 3.74 -0.73
CA TYR A 270 11.75 3.80 -2.21
C TYR A 270 11.02 5.07 -2.57
N PRO A 271 11.76 6.16 -2.83
CA PRO A 271 11.17 7.44 -3.12
C PRO A 271 10.55 7.50 -4.50
N SER A 272 9.53 8.33 -4.62
CA SER A 272 8.95 8.80 -5.87
C SER A 272 8.60 10.26 -5.72
N PHE A 273 8.81 11.02 -6.77
CA PHE A 273 8.46 12.42 -6.83
C PHE A 273 7.19 12.58 -7.67
N VAL A 274 6.24 13.36 -7.18
CA VAL A 274 4.99 13.64 -7.90
C VAL A 274 4.71 15.14 -7.90
N VAL A 275 4.36 15.67 -9.08
CA VAL A 275 3.85 17.03 -9.25
C VAL A 275 2.46 16.95 -9.87
N ALA A 276 1.50 17.56 -9.21
CA ALA A 276 0.13 17.63 -9.66
C ALA A 276 -0.45 19.04 -9.49
N THR A 277 -1.31 19.45 -10.39
CA THR A 277 -2.04 20.72 -10.32
C THR A 277 -3.49 20.43 -9.98
N ARG A 278 -4.09 21.14 -9.03
CA ARG A 278 -5.51 20.98 -8.71
C ARG A 278 -6.38 21.43 -9.89
N GLY A 279 -7.44 20.68 -10.20
CA GLY A 279 -8.38 20.98 -11.30
C GLY A 279 -8.15 20.12 -12.54
N SER A 280 -8.56 20.63 -13.70
CA SER A 280 -8.62 19.91 -14.96
C SER A 280 -7.29 19.33 -15.42
N ALA A 281 -7.32 18.09 -15.90
CA ALA A 281 -6.14 17.34 -16.26
C ALA A 281 -5.53 17.78 -17.59
N PRO A 282 -4.21 17.93 -17.69
CA PRO A 282 -3.52 17.80 -18.95
C PRO A 282 -3.57 16.33 -19.41
N ASN A 283 -3.64 16.13 -20.70
CA ASN A 283 -3.68 14.81 -21.29
C ASN A 283 -2.33 14.07 -21.24
N ALA A 284 -1.26 14.73 -20.76
CA ALA A 284 0.09 14.16 -20.74
C ALA A 284 0.84 14.46 -19.43
N VAL A 285 1.64 13.49 -19.01
CA VAL A 285 2.53 13.53 -17.85
C VAL A 285 3.98 13.34 -18.28
N ARG A 286 4.91 14.09 -17.69
CA ARG A 286 6.33 13.82 -17.78
C ARG A 286 6.66 12.72 -16.77
N ALA A 287 7.14 11.59 -17.26
CA ALA A 287 7.52 10.45 -16.45
C ALA A 287 9.04 10.25 -16.48
N ALA A 288 9.59 9.77 -15.38
CA ALA A 288 10.98 9.36 -15.28
C ALA A 288 11.14 8.13 -14.38
N VAL A 289 12.11 7.28 -14.73
CA VAL A 289 12.60 6.21 -13.86
C VAL A 289 14.10 6.43 -13.68
N HIS A 290 14.51 6.52 -12.43
CA HIS A 290 15.90 6.66 -12.03
C HIS A 290 16.48 5.28 -11.70
N ARG A 291 17.57 4.96 -12.35
CA ARG A 291 18.34 3.73 -12.20
C ARG A 291 19.64 4.04 -11.46
N ARG A 292 20.46 3.01 -11.24
CA ARG A 292 21.72 3.17 -10.52
C ARG A 292 22.64 4.21 -11.17
N ASP A 293 22.78 4.14 -12.48
CA ASP A 293 23.80 4.90 -13.23
C ASP A 293 23.20 5.91 -14.23
N PHE A 294 21.89 5.88 -14.44
CA PHE A 294 21.22 6.77 -15.40
C PHE A 294 19.74 7.00 -15.04
N ALA A 295 19.12 7.97 -15.69
CA ALA A 295 17.69 8.23 -15.64
C ALA A 295 17.11 8.27 -17.04
N VAL A 296 15.99 7.58 -17.24
CA VAL A 296 15.22 7.65 -18.49
C VAL A 296 14.00 8.52 -18.27
N ARG A 297 13.78 9.47 -19.17
CA ARG A 297 12.67 10.42 -19.13
C ARG A 297 11.87 10.35 -20.42
N TRP A 298 10.55 10.44 -20.31
CA TRP A 298 9.65 10.46 -21.45
C TRP A 298 8.38 11.25 -21.13
N GLN A 299 7.56 11.47 -22.14
CA GLN A 299 6.22 12.00 -21.99
C GLN A 299 5.22 10.90 -22.37
N SER A 300 4.16 10.78 -21.60
CA SER A 300 3.13 9.76 -21.78
C SER A 300 1.74 10.37 -21.57
N PRO A 301 0.70 9.90 -22.26
CA PRO A 301 -0.67 10.20 -21.86
C PRO A 301 -0.92 9.75 -20.41
N THR A 302 -1.62 10.55 -19.63
CA THR A 302 -1.98 10.16 -18.25
C THR A 302 -2.83 8.90 -18.21
N ALA A 303 -3.64 8.67 -19.23
CA ALA A 303 -4.45 7.47 -19.42
C ALA A 303 -3.61 6.19 -19.61
N ALA A 304 -2.33 6.31 -19.98
CA ALA A 304 -1.43 5.16 -20.12
C ALA A 304 -0.77 4.73 -18.80
N LEU A 305 -0.96 5.43 -17.69
CA LEU A 305 -0.41 5.03 -16.40
C LEU A 305 -1.17 3.87 -15.76
N PRO A 306 -2.53 3.86 -15.67
CA PRO A 306 -3.26 2.77 -15.03
C PRO A 306 -3.04 1.42 -15.73
N LEU A 307 -3.00 0.34 -14.96
CA LEU A 307 -2.95 -1.04 -15.47
C LEU A 307 -4.21 -1.36 -16.29
N ASP A 308 -5.37 -0.94 -15.78
CA ASP A 308 -6.68 -1.13 -16.38
C ASP A 308 -7.61 0.07 -16.06
N ASP A 309 -8.83 0.06 -16.59
CA ASP A 309 -9.82 1.13 -16.42
C ASP A 309 -10.50 1.14 -15.05
N SER A 310 -10.16 0.20 -14.17
CA SER A 310 -10.77 0.14 -12.84
C SER A 310 -10.27 1.27 -11.93
N LEU A 311 -11.18 1.87 -11.19
CA LEU A 311 -10.87 3.01 -10.32
C LEU A 311 -9.80 2.67 -9.28
N GLY A 312 -8.69 3.41 -9.32
CA GLY A 312 -7.57 3.22 -8.42
C GLY A 312 -6.63 2.08 -8.82
N SER A 313 -6.70 1.62 -10.06
CA SER A 313 -5.80 0.65 -10.67
C SER A 313 -4.33 1.01 -10.47
N PRO A 314 -3.42 0.03 -10.29
CA PRO A 314 -1.98 0.27 -10.21
C PRO A 314 -1.46 1.08 -11.41
N TRP A 315 -0.48 1.96 -11.15
CA TRP A 315 0.16 2.74 -12.20
C TRP A 315 1.46 2.07 -12.64
N LEU A 316 1.59 1.88 -13.95
CA LEU A 316 2.78 1.37 -14.61
C LEU A 316 3.59 2.55 -15.16
N ILE A 317 4.72 2.85 -14.51
CA ILE A 317 5.64 3.90 -14.97
C ILE A 317 6.62 3.23 -15.96
N LEU A 318 6.20 3.13 -17.20
CA LEU A 318 6.93 2.47 -18.29
C LEU A 318 7.06 3.42 -19.49
N PRO A 319 8.20 3.41 -20.22
CA PRO A 319 8.29 4.07 -21.52
C PRO A 319 7.23 3.51 -22.49
N PRO A 320 6.80 4.30 -23.49
CA PRO A 320 5.70 3.91 -24.38
C PRO A 320 5.90 2.54 -25.05
N GLU A 321 7.10 2.24 -25.50
CA GLU A 321 7.43 0.96 -26.17
C GLU A 321 7.34 -0.23 -25.20
N ALA A 322 7.88 -0.08 -23.98
CA ALA A 322 7.77 -1.10 -22.94
C ALA A 322 6.32 -1.26 -22.46
N ARG A 323 5.55 -0.15 -22.41
CA ARG A 323 4.12 -0.20 -22.09
C ARG A 323 3.33 -0.94 -23.14
N ALA A 324 3.52 -0.64 -24.42
CA ALA A 324 2.87 -1.35 -25.52
C ALA A 324 3.20 -2.85 -25.53
N ALA A 325 4.46 -3.21 -25.23
CA ALA A 325 4.88 -4.60 -25.10
C ALA A 325 4.22 -5.31 -23.89
N PHE A 326 4.08 -4.60 -22.76
CA PHE A 326 3.36 -5.10 -21.58
C PHE A 326 1.87 -5.36 -21.88
N ASP A 327 1.21 -4.40 -22.53
CA ASP A 327 -0.21 -4.51 -22.89
C ASP A 327 -0.42 -5.65 -23.90
N ARG A 328 0.46 -5.76 -24.91
CA ARG A 328 0.40 -6.83 -25.90
C ARG A 328 0.52 -8.22 -25.29
N LEU A 329 1.42 -8.39 -24.31
CA LEU A 329 1.53 -9.65 -23.58
C LEU A 329 0.30 -9.94 -22.73
N SER A 330 -0.26 -8.90 -22.08
CA SER A 330 -1.46 -9.02 -21.26
C SER A 330 -2.69 -9.42 -22.09
N GLU A 331 -2.81 -8.88 -23.30
CA GLU A 331 -3.91 -9.18 -24.24
C GLU A 331 -3.81 -10.58 -24.85
N ALA A 332 -2.60 -11.12 -24.99
CA ALA A 332 -2.36 -12.42 -25.61
C ALA A 332 -2.55 -13.61 -24.64
N GLY A 333 -2.96 -13.36 -23.42
CA GLY A 333 -3.19 -14.40 -22.44
C GLY A 333 -4.39 -14.11 -21.55
N VAL A 334 -4.74 -15.10 -20.74
CA VAL A 334 -5.79 -15.02 -19.73
C VAL A 334 -5.13 -14.87 -18.36
N PRO A 335 -5.60 -13.96 -17.48
CA PRO A 335 -5.05 -13.86 -16.14
C PRO A 335 -5.08 -15.19 -15.38
N LEU A 336 -3.99 -15.52 -14.66
CA LEU A 336 -3.83 -16.79 -13.97
C LEU A 336 -5.01 -17.15 -13.05
N HIS A 337 -5.65 -16.16 -12.42
CA HIS A 337 -6.83 -16.40 -11.57
C HIS A 337 -8.07 -16.84 -12.35
N ALA A 338 -8.15 -16.57 -13.65
CA ALA A 338 -9.29 -16.84 -14.51
C ALA A 338 -9.09 -18.07 -15.41
N CYS A 339 -7.86 -18.60 -15.52
CA CYS A 339 -7.53 -19.69 -16.47
C CYS A 339 -7.88 -21.11 -15.96
N GLY A 340 -8.36 -21.28 -14.74
CA GLY A 340 -8.75 -22.58 -14.18
C GLY A 340 -7.59 -23.49 -13.73
N LEU A 341 -6.34 -23.02 -13.75
CA LEU A 341 -5.18 -23.82 -13.29
C LEU A 341 -5.12 -24.01 -11.78
N GLY A 342 -5.74 -23.11 -11.01
CA GLY A 342 -5.75 -23.17 -9.55
C GLY A 342 -5.68 -21.78 -8.92
N ARG A 343 -5.65 -21.75 -7.58
CA ARG A 343 -5.61 -20.51 -6.81
C ARG A 343 -4.23 -20.26 -6.21
N VAL A 344 -3.72 -19.05 -6.37
CA VAL A 344 -2.51 -18.60 -5.66
C VAL A 344 -2.79 -18.47 -4.17
N THR A 345 -2.02 -19.17 -3.36
CA THR A 345 -2.19 -19.22 -1.90
C THR A 345 -0.86 -18.95 -1.19
N LEU A 346 -0.88 -18.13 -0.15
CA LEU A 346 0.29 -17.92 0.70
C LEU A 346 0.61 -19.18 1.49
N GLY A 347 1.89 -19.46 1.67
CA GLY A 347 2.37 -20.60 2.45
C GLY A 347 1.93 -20.58 3.91
N VAL A 348 2.20 -21.66 4.60
CA VAL A 348 1.78 -21.90 5.98
C VAL A 348 2.26 -20.79 6.91
N LYS A 349 1.34 -20.26 7.71
CA LYS A 349 1.62 -19.26 8.72
C LYS A 349 1.61 -19.91 10.10
N THR A 350 2.74 -19.85 10.79
CA THR A 350 2.88 -20.39 12.16
C THR A 350 2.41 -19.38 13.22
N GLY A 351 2.56 -18.08 12.93
CA GLY A 351 2.35 -16.99 13.89
C GLY A 351 3.43 -16.87 14.97
N CYS A 352 4.26 -17.92 15.14
CA CYS A 352 5.45 -17.96 15.99
C CYS A 352 6.44 -18.96 15.41
N ASN A 353 7.39 -18.48 14.60
CA ASN A 353 8.36 -19.37 13.96
C ASN A 353 9.30 -20.06 14.95
N ALA A 354 9.62 -19.40 16.08
CA ALA A 354 10.48 -19.97 17.12
C ALA A 354 9.89 -21.26 17.72
N ALA A 355 8.56 -21.33 17.84
CA ALA A 355 7.89 -22.50 18.36
C ALA A 355 7.80 -23.66 17.35
N PHE A 356 7.55 -23.34 16.07
CA PHE A 356 7.18 -24.37 15.09
C PHE A 356 8.29 -24.74 14.09
N VAL A 357 9.31 -23.90 13.90
CA VAL A 357 10.33 -24.13 12.88
C VAL A 357 11.67 -24.42 13.54
N VAL A 358 12.16 -25.63 13.35
CA VAL A 358 13.40 -26.14 13.94
C VAL A 358 14.46 -26.38 12.84
N ALA A 359 15.73 -26.39 13.22
CA ALA A 359 16.81 -26.73 12.29
C ALA A 359 16.73 -28.21 11.85
N ALA A 360 17.15 -28.49 10.63
CA ALA A 360 17.29 -29.87 10.19
C ALA A 360 18.32 -30.58 11.07
N GLY A 361 18.00 -31.80 11.53
CA GLY A 361 18.84 -32.56 12.49
C GLY A 361 18.53 -32.28 13.97
N SER A 362 17.70 -31.27 14.29
CA SER A 362 17.13 -31.08 15.62
C SER A 362 15.75 -31.74 15.66
N GLU A 363 15.54 -32.67 16.58
CA GLU A 363 14.28 -33.42 16.73
C GLU A 363 13.72 -33.25 18.15
N PRO A 364 13.24 -32.03 18.50
CA PRO A 364 12.71 -31.77 19.86
C PRO A 364 11.32 -32.37 20.08
N VAL A 365 10.72 -32.97 19.04
CA VAL A 365 9.38 -33.54 19.03
C VAL A 365 9.41 -34.90 18.32
N GLU A 366 8.29 -35.62 18.35
CA GLU A 366 8.13 -36.88 17.65
C GLU A 366 8.45 -36.75 16.14
N PRO A 367 9.29 -37.62 15.55
CA PRO A 367 9.69 -37.55 14.13
C PRO A 367 8.51 -37.54 13.16
N SER A 368 7.39 -38.18 13.52
CA SER A 368 6.15 -38.20 12.72
C SER A 368 5.49 -36.83 12.53
N LEU A 369 5.81 -35.89 13.39
CA LEU A 369 5.33 -34.51 13.28
C LEU A 369 6.29 -33.58 12.52
N LEU A 370 7.48 -34.06 12.15
CA LEU A 370 8.48 -33.23 11.47
C LEU A 370 8.34 -33.35 9.96
N ARG A 371 8.06 -32.24 9.28
CA ARG A 371 8.03 -32.13 7.82
C ARG A 371 9.10 -31.16 7.32
N PRO A 372 9.72 -31.38 6.15
CA PRO A 372 10.62 -30.40 5.55
C PRO A 372 9.90 -29.05 5.40
N ALA A 373 10.56 -27.97 5.80
CA ALA A 373 10.04 -26.60 5.68
C ALA A 373 10.82 -25.80 4.65
N LEU A 374 10.09 -25.10 3.77
CA LEU A 374 10.65 -24.34 2.66
C LEU A 374 10.42 -22.84 2.87
N ARG A 375 11.48 -22.06 2.80
CA ARG A 375 11.42 -20.59 2.75
C ARG A 375 11.76 -20.06 1.36
N GLY A 376 11.38 -18.81 1.08
CA GLY A 376 11.67 -18.18 -0.20
C GLY A 376 13.16 -18.12 -0.56
N GLU A 377 14.03 -18.07 0.43
CA GLU A 377 15.50 -18.08 0.27
C GLU A 377 16.07 -19.45 -0.16
N ASP A 378 15.32 -20.52 0.04
CA ASP A 378 15.71 -21.88 -0.31
C ASP A 378 15.30 -22.26 -1.75
N LEU A 379 14.63 -21.35 -2.47
CA LEU A 379 14.11 -21.58 -3.82
C LEU A 379 15.13 -21.21 -4.89
N SER A 380 15.30 -22.09 -5.85
CA SER A 380 15.93 -21.83 -7.14
C SER A 380 14.95 -22.12 -8.28
N ALA A 381 15.31 -21.80 -9.52
CA ALA A 381 14.52 -22.24 -10.65
C ALA A 381 14.45 -23.76 -10.67
N TRP A 382 13.23 -24.31 -10.81
CA TRP A 382 12.91 -25.75 -10.90
C TRP A 382 12.99 -26.54 -9.59
N HIS A 383 13.97 -26.24 -8.73
CA HIS A 383 14.30 -27.05 -7.56
C HIS A 383 14.23 -26.28 -6.25
N THR A 384 13.96 -27.02 -5.19
CA THR A 384 14.21 -26.57 -3.83
C THR A 384 15.59 -27.04 -3.39
N GLY A 385 16.31 -26.24 -2.64
CA GLY A 385 17.56 -26.68 -2.00
C GLY A 385 17.32 -27.78 -0.96
N PRO A 386 18.37 -28.40 -0.44
CA PRO A 386 18.25 -29.39 0.64
C PRO A 386 17.53 -28.76 1.84
N PRO A 387 16.64 -29.52 2.51
CA PRO A 387 15.84 -28.99 3.61
C PRO A 387 16.74 -28.61 4.79
N ARG A 388 16.91 -27.31 5.03
CA ARG A 388 17.69 -26.76 6.15
C ARG A 388 16.87 -26.67 7.44
N ARG A 389 15.55 -26.77 7.33
CA ARG A 389 14.59 -26.58 8.42
C ARG A 389 13.48 -27.61 8.34
N ARG A 390 12.88 -27.90 9.49
CA ARG A 390 11.66 -28.70 9.59
C ARG A 390 10.58 -27.89 10.30
N ILE A 391 9.33 -28.13 9.96
CA ILE A 391 8.17 -27.59 10.67
C ILE A 391 7.53 -28.69 11.52
N ILE A 392 7.19 -28.35 12.75
CA ILE A 392 6.37 -29.20 13.62
C ILE A 392 4.94 -29.13 13.11
N TRP A 393 4.50 -30.20 12.45
CA TRP A 393 3.23 -30.28 11.77
C TRP A 393 2.14 -30.83 12.70
N THR A 394 1.38 -29.93 13.31
CA THR A 394 0.35 -30.23 14.31
C THR A 394 -1.04 -30.51 13.70
N HIS A 395 -1.10 -30.95 12.44
CA HIS A 395 -2.34 -31.21 11.72
C HIS A 395 -2.40 -32.63 11.18
N GLY A 396 -3.62 -33.19 11.19
CA GLY A 396 -3.89 -34.52 10.61
C GLY A 396 -3.96 -34.48 9.07
N ARG A 397 -4.17 -35.65 8.46
CA ARG A 397 -4.33 -35.77 7.01
C ARG A 397 -5.54 -35.01 6.46
N ASN A 398 -6.58 -34.84 7.28
CA ASN A 398 -7.78 -34.04 6.96
C ASN A 398 -7.57 -32.53 6.99
N GLY A 399 -6.37 -32.05 7.31
CA GLY A 399 -6.04 -30.63 7.42
C GLY A 399 -6.48 -29.96 8.72
N SER A 400 -7.14 -30.67 9.64
CA SER A 400 -7.53 -30.15 10.95
C SER A 400 -6.39 -30.28 11.97
N ALA A 401 -6.33 -29.38 12.92
CA ALA A 401 -5.37 -29.49 14.02
C ALA A 401 -5.63 -30.76 14.84
N LEU A 402 -4.57 -31.42 15.25
CA LEU A 402 -4.62 -32.65 16.08
C LEU A 402 -5.48 -32.40 17.32
N GLU A 403 -6.22 -33.40 17.74
CA GLU A 403 -7.07 -33.28 18.95
C GLU A 403 -6.24 -33.14 20.22
N ARG A 404 -5.14 -33.87 20.28
CA ARG A 404 -4.13 -33.84 21.34
C ARG A 404 -2.74 -33.83 20.72
N LEU A 405 -1.82 -33.14 21.36
CA LEU A 405 -0.41 -33.19 20.97
C LEU A 405 0.22 -34.47 21.56
N PRO A 406 1.14 -35.12 20.83
CA PRO A 406 2.03 -36.12 21.44
C PRO A 406 2.91 -35.47 22.53
N PRO A 407 3.42 -36.29 23.49
CA PRO A 407 4.05 -35.75 24.72
C PRO A 407 5.25 -34.82 24.49
N LEU A 408 6.16 -35.15 23.54
CA LEU A 408 7.32 -34.31 23.25
C LEU A 408 6.90 -32.99 22.59
N ALA A 409 5.93 -33.06 21.67
CA ALA A 409 5.38 -31.87 21.03
C ALA A 409 4.63 -30.98 22.01
N GLU A 410 3.88 -31.57 22.96
CA GLU A 410 3.18 -30.81 24.01
C GLU A 410 4.17 -30.11 24.93
N MET A 411 5.24 -30.77 25.33
CA MET A 411 6.30 -30.20 26.14
C MET A 411 7.02 -29.06 25.43
N HIS A 412 7.45 -29.27 24.17
CA HIS A 412 8.18 -28.28 23.38
C HIS A 412 7.31 -27.03 23.07
N LEU A 413 6.12 -27.22 22.52
CA LEU A 413 5.22 -26.12 22.17
C LEU A 413 4.63 -25.45 23.40
N GLY A 414 4.48 -26.19 24.51
CA GLY A 414 4.01 -25.69 25.81
C GLY A 414 4.87 -24.59 26.37
N ALA A 415 6.18 -24.61 26.11
CA ALA A 415 7.11 -23.51 26.47
C ALA A 415 6.75 -22.17 25.79
N TYR A 416 6.05 -22.20 24.66
CA TYR A 416 5.62 -21.01 23.90
C TYR A 416 4.11 -20.75 24.02
N ARG A 417 3.42 -21.42 24.96
CA ARG A 417 1.95 -21.40 25.04
C ARG A 417 1.37 -19.99 25.13
N TYR A 418 1.96 -19.15 25.95
CA TYR A 418 1.50 -17.78 26.12
C TYR A 418 1.52 -16.99 24.78
N GLU A 419 2.63 -17.02 24.05
CA GLU A 419 2.77 -16.36 22.75
C GLU A 419 1.81 -16.95 21.70
N LEU A 420 1.62 -18.27 21.73
CA LEU A 420 0.76 -18.96 20.80
C LEU A 420 -0.73 -18.65 21.03
N GLU A 421 -1.16 -18.44 22.26
CA GLU A 421 -2.52 -18.02 22.60
C GLU A 421 -2.80 -16.55 22.23
N GLN A 422 -1.77 -15.69 22.22
CA GLN A 422 -1.90 -14.27 21.85
C GLN A 422 -1.93 -14.03 20.33
N ARG A 423 -1.75 -15.04 19.49
CA ARG A 423 -1.78 -14.89 18.03
C ARG A 423 -3.16 -14.43 17.56
N SER A 424 -3.19 -13.38 16.74
CA SER A 424 -4.44 -12.78 16.24
C SER A 424 -5.33 -13.76 15.46
N ASP A 425 -4.70 -14.74 14.80
CA ASP A 425 -5.39 -15.75 13.98
C ASP A 425 -5.87 -16.97 14.81
N ALA A 426 -5.47 -17.06 16.10
CA ALA A 426 -5.77 -18.21 16.97
C ALA A 426 -7.12 -18.11 17.69
N ARG A 427 -7.89 -17.03 17.49
CA ARG A 427 -9.18 -16.84 18.18
C ARG A 427 -10.15 -17.98 17.90
N GLY A 428 -10.51 -18.73 18.94
CA GLY A 428 -11.43 -19.86 18.85
C GLY A 428 -10.81 -21.15 18.29
N ALA A 429 -9.50 -21.16 17.97
CA ALA A 429 -8.76 -22.35 17.56
C ALA A 429 -7.89 -22.88 18.72
N ARG A 430 -7.40 -24.10 18.60
CA ARG A 430 -6.40 -24.65 19.52
C ARG A 430 -5.11 -23.86 19.45
N TRP A 431 -4.42 -23.64 20.55
CA TRP A 431 -3.22 -22.80 20.63
C TRP A 431 -2.03 -23.34 19.78
N TRP A 432 -2.05 -24.61 19.36
CA TRP A 432 -1.06 -25.18 18.45
C TRP A 432 -1.50 -25.22 16.97
N THR A 433 -2.60 -24.57 16.60
CA THR A 433 -3.08 -24.55 15.21
C THR A 433 -2.13 -23.78 14.29
N LEU A 434 -1.81 -24.36 13.13
CA LEU A 434 -1.17 -23.68 12.01
C LEU A 434 -2.25 -23.11 11.09
N PHE A 435 -1.92 -22.06 10.35
CA PHE A 435 -2.86 -21.37 9.48
C PHE A 435 -2.45 -21.49 8.04
N ARG A 436 -3.43 -21.44 7.10
CA ARG A 436 -3.20 -21.53 5.64
C ARG A 436 -2.52 -22.85 5.24
N THR A 437 -2.99 -23.96 5.78
CA THR A 437 -2.40 -25.29 5.60
C THR A 437 -2.61 -25.89 4.23
N ASP A 438 -3.44 -25.29 3.35
CA ASP A 438 -3.78 -25.80 2.01
C ASP A 438 -2.54 -25.98 1.11
N THR A 439 -1.53 -25.11 1.24
CA THR A 439 -0.27 -25.20 0.48
C THR A 439 0.60 -26.40 0.89
N ALA A 440 0.34 -26.99 2.04
CA ALA A 440 1.05 -28.16 2.56
C ALA A 440 0.38 -29.49 2.22
N ARG A 441 -0.77 -29.48 1.54
CA ARG A 441 -1.42 -30.69 1.05
C ARG A 441 -0.58 -31.32 -0.06
N THR A 442 -0.46 -32.65 -0.05
CA THR A 442 0.45 -33.39 -0.92
C THR A 442 -0.28 -34.20 -2.01
N ASP A 443 -1.61 -34.13 -2.05
CA ASP A 443 -2.47 -34.88 -2.98
C ASP A 443 -2.33 -34.42 -4.45
N MET A 444 -1.76 -33.24 -4.69
CA MET A 444 -1.55 -32.68 -6.03
C MET A 444 -0.16 -32.02 -6.13
N PRO A 445 0.42 -31.94 -7.34
CA PRO A 445 1.65 -31.18 -7.55
C PRO A 445 1.43 -29.69 -7.28
N ARG A 446 2.50 -29.01 -6.88
CA ARG A 446 2.48 -27.60 -6.48
C ARG A 446 3.63 -26.86 -7.16
N VAL A 447 3.31 -25.69 -7.71
CA VAL A 447 4.33 -24.71 -8.13
C VAL A 447 4.51 -23.74 -6.98
N VAL A 448 5.76 -23.52 -6.55
CA VAL A 448 6.11 -22.69 -5.39
C VAL A 448 7.10 -21.62 -5.82
N TRP A 449 6.89 -20.38 -5.35
CA TRP A 449 7.81 -19.25 -5.56
C TRP A 449 7.92 -18.39 -4.31
N ALA A 450 8.99 -17.57 -4.23
CA ALA A 450 9.23 -16.67 -3.11
C ALA A 450 8.31 -15.45 -3.15
N ASP A 451 7.83 -14.99 -1.98
CA ASP A 451 7.15 -13.68 -1.82
C ASP A 451 8.04 -12.51 -2.28
N LEU A 452 9.36 -12.65 -2.07
CA LEU A 452 10.34 -11.61 -2.31
C LEU A 452 11.48 -12.14 -3.18
N ALA A 453 11.64 -11.63 -4.40
CA ALA A 453 12.67 -12.05 -5.33
C ALA A 453 13.17 -10.88 -6.19
N ARG A 454 14.44 -10.93 -6.64
CA ARG A 454 14.96 -10.03 -7.69
C ARG A 454 14.46 -10.44 -9.06
N VAL A 455 14.51 -11.75 -9.31
CA VAL A 455 13.97 -12.40 -10.49
C VAL A 455 13.01 -13.51 -10.01
N PRO A 456 11.79 -13.60 -10.53
CA PRO A 456 10.87 -14.68 -10.21
C PRO A 456 11.54 -16.03 -10.48
N ARG A 457 11.42 -16.95 -9.52
CA ARG A 457 11.88 -18.32 -9.66
C ARG A 457 10.84 -19.24 -9.07
N ALA A 458 10.41 -20.22 -9.83
CA ALA A 458 9.45 -21.22 -9.43
C ALA A 458 10.08 -22.61 -9.37
N ALA A 459 9.78 -23.33 -8.31
CA ALA A 459 10.12 -24.73 -8.15
C ALA A 459 8.85 -25.59 -8.18
N VAL A 460 9.00 -26.86 -8.54
CA VAL A 460 7.91 -27.83 -8.57
C VAL A 460 8.07 -28.83 -7.44
N LEU A 461 7.03 -28.96 -6.61
CA LEU A 461 6.86 -30.04 -5.64
C LEU A 461 5.85 -31.03 -6.22
N ARG A 462 6.28 -32.25 -6.50
CA ARG A 462 5.42 -33.31 -7.07
C ARG A 462 4.34 -33.73 -6.09
N ALA A 463 3.33 -34.43 -6.58
CA ALA A 463 2.36 -35.07 -5.71
C ALA A 463 3.09 -36.06 -4.76
N GLY A 464 2.70 -36.10 -3.50
CA GLY A 464 3.37 -36.87 -2.44
C GLY A 464 4.53 -36.17 -1.73
N ASP A 465 5.10 -35.09 -2.27
CA ASP A 465 6.21 -34.36 -1.63
C ASP A 465 5.77 -33.74 -0.29
N PRO A 466 6.40 -34.11 0.85
CA PRO A 466 6.00 -33.65 2.18
C PRO A 466 6.41 -32.21 2.50
N THR A 467 7.16 -31.53 1.64
CA THR A 467 7.68 -30.19 1.87
C THR A 467 6.57 -29.18 2.09
N VAL A 468 6.71 -28.37 3.12
CA VAL A 468 5.75 -27.35 3.54
C VAL A 468 6.28 -25.96 3.20
N PRO A 469 5.71 -25.26 2.22
CA PRO A 469 6.01 -23.85 1.96
C PRO A 469 5.55 -22.99 3.14
N LEU A 470 6.47 -22.18 3.70
CA LEU A 470 6.17 -21.23 4.77
C LEU A 470 5.67 -19.88 4.19
N ASN A 471 5.27 -18.99 5.05
CA ASN A 471 4.69 -17.66 4.72
C ASN A 471 5.63 -16.70 3.97
N THR A 472 6.84 -17.09 3.65
CA THR A 472 7.76 -16.40 2.73
C THR A 472 7.64 -16.93 1.30
N CYS A 473 6.76 -17.90 1.06
CA CYS A 473 6.46 -18.50 -0.23
C CYS A 473 4.98 -18.36 -0.55
N TYR A 474 4.69 -18.34 -1.84
CA TYR A 474 3.36 -18.62 -2.38
C TYR A 474 3.38 -19.96 -3.11
N ALA A 475 2.23 -20.59 -3.23
CA ALA A 475 2.06 -21.82 -3.99
C ALA A 475 0.75 -21.81 -4.78
N LEU A 476 0.75 -22.56 -5.89
CA LEU A 476 -0.42 -22.92 -6.65
C LEU A 476 -0.44 -24.44 -6.82
N ARG A 477 -1.57 -25.07 -6.52
CA ARG A 477 -1.78 -26.51 -6.71
C ARG A 477 -2.29 -26.73 -8.13
N CYS A 478 -1.60 -27.57 -8.89
CA CYS A 478 -1.90 -27.88 -10.28
C CYS A 478 -2.63 -29.24 -10.39
N ARG A 479 -3.33 -29.45 -11.51
CA ARG A 479 -4.10 -30.70 -11.74
C ARG A 479 -3.19 -31.89 -11.92
N ASP A 480 -2.08 -31.72 -12.64
CA ASP A 480 -1.09 -32.73 -12.93
C ASP A 480 0.34 -32.15 -12.97
N ASP A 481 1.33 -33.02 -13.06
CA ASP A 481 2.75 -32.63 -13.09
C ASP A 481 3.10 -31.81 -14.33
N LEU A 482 2.44 -32.04 -15.47
CA LEU A 482 2.72 -31.31 -16.69
C LEU A 482 2.20 -29.85 -16.59
N ASP A 483 1.02 -29.63 -15.98
CA ASP A 483 0.54 -28.30 -15.66
C ASP A 483 1.53 -27.57 -14.73
N ALA A 484 2.06 -28.26 -13.71
CA ALA A 484 3.03 -27.68 -12.79
C ALA A 484 4.35 -27.32 -13.49
N LEU A 485 4.86 -28.18 -14.33
CA LEU A 485 6.08 -27.94 -15.12
C LEU A 485 5.90 -26.79 -16.10
N THR A 486 4.76 -26.73 -16.78
CA THR A 486 4.41 -25.67 -17.72
C THR A 486 4.34 -24.29 -17.02
N LEU A 487 3.64 -24.23 -15.89
CA LEU A 487 3.52 -22.99 -15.12
C LEU A 487 4.86 -22.57 -14.52
N ALA A 488 5.67 -23.52 -14.05
CA ALA A 488 7.03 -23.22 -13.56
C ALA A 488 7.93 -22.71 -14.69
N ALA A 489 7.87 -23.30 -15.88
CA ALA A 489 8.60 -22.84 -17.06
C ALA A 489 8.20 -21.41 -17.45
N LEU A 490 6.91 -21.12 -17.43
CA LEU A 490 6.40 -19.77 -17.69
C LEU A 490 6.92 -18.76 -16.66
N ILE A 491 6.81 -19.04 -15.36
CA ILE A 491 7.28 -18.12 -14.29
C ILE A 491 8.79 -17.94 -14.35
N ASN A 492 9.55 -18.97 -14.71
CA ASN A 492 11.00 -18.93 -14.86
C ASN A 492 11.45 -18.24 -16.17
N SER A 493 10.53 -17.94 -17.10
CA SER A 493 10.87 -17.29 -18.36
C SER A 493 11.20 -15.80 -18.17
N PRO A 494 12.13 -15.25 -18.99
CA PRO A 494 12.42 -13.81 -18.99
C PRO A 494 11.18 -12.97 -19.26
N LEU A 495 10.25 -13.46 -20.07
CA LEU A 495 9.03 -12.75 -20.45
C LEU A 495 8.09 -12.54 -19.27
N ALA A 496 7.79 -13.60 -18.51
CA ALA A 496 6.98 -13.49 -17.29
C ALA A 496 7.70 -12.68 -16.19
N ALA A 497 9.03 -12.82 -16.09
CA ALA A 497 9.83 -12.05 -15.15
C ALA A 497 9.75 -10.54 -15.42
N ALA A 498 9.83 -10.13 -16.70
CA ALA A 498 9.72 -8.74 -17.11
C ALA A 498 8.31 -8.18 -16.80
N TRP A 499 7.27 -8.91 -17.14
CA TRP A 499 5.88 -8.53 -16.85
C TRP A 499 5.63 -8.37 -15.34
N LEU A 500 6.02 -9.35 -14.54
CA LEU A 500 5.88 -9.32 -13.09
C LEU A 500 6.66 -8.17 -12.46
N ARG A 501 7.88 -7.91 -12.91
CA ARG A 501 8.70 -6.80 -12.42
C ARG A 501 8.06 -5.44 -12.71
N ALA A 502 7.39 -5.27 -13.84
CA ALA A 502 6.69 -4.05 -14.18
C ALA A 502 5.55 -3.74 -13.19
N LEU A 503 4.81 -4.76 -12.75
CA LEU A 503 3.64 -4.62 -11.88
C LEU A 503 3.97 -4.73 -10.39
N ALA A 504 4.94 -5.57 -10.00
CA ALA A 504 5.22 -5.89 -8.60
C ALA A 504 5.75 -4.69 -7.80
N GLU A 505 5.37 -4.63 -6.53
CA GLU A 505 5.82 -3.60 -5.60
C GLU A 505 7.35 -3.69 -5.38
N PRO A 506 8.07 -2.55 -5.37
CA PRO A 506 9.50 -2.54 -5.11
C PRO A 506 9.83 -2.91 -3.66
N ALA A 507 10.98 -3.57 -3.47
CA ALA A 507 11.53 -3.91 -2.19
C ALA A 507 13.07 -3.76 -2.20
N ARG A 508 13.69 -3.67 -1.01
CA ARG A 508 15.12 -3.32 -0.83
C ARG A 508 16.03 -4.17 -1.72
N GLY A 509 17.04 -3.52 -2.30
CA GLY A 509 18.11 -4.20 -3.06
C GLY A 509 17.65 -4.73 -4.42
N GLY A 510 16.70 -4.06 -5.07
CA GLY A 510 16.18 -4.46 -6.38
C GLY A 510 15.18 -5.62 -6.34
N TYR A 511 14.82 -6.08 -5.13
CA TYR A 511 13.79 -7.11 -4.98
C TYR A 511 12.40 -6.57 -5.35
N ARG A 512 11.51 -7.48 -5.70
CA ARG A 512 10.08 -7.23 -5.98
C ARG A 512 9.23 -8.16 -5.14
N ARG A 513 8.03 -7.69 -4.75
CA ARG A 513 7.05 -8.50 -4.03
C ARG A 513 6.13 -9.21 -5.00
N LEU A 514 6.24 -10.52 -5.06
CA LEU A 514 5.40 -11.39 -5.90
C LEU A 514 4.16 -11.83 -5.11
N LEU A 515 3.32 -10.86 -4.77
CA LEU A 515 2.12 -11.07 -3.96
C LEU A 515 1.05 -11.87 -4.71
N ALA A 516 0.11 -12.45 -3.96
CA ALA A 516 -0.97 -13.26 -4.55
C ALA A 516 -1.71 -12.53 -5.68
N TRP A 517 -2.06 -11.26 -5.51
CA TRP A 517 -2.77 -10.49 -6.52
C TRP A 517 -1.93 -10.21 -7.77
N THR A 518 -0.63 -9.95 -7.60
CA THR A 518 0.30 -9.72 -8.72
C THR A 518 0.44 -10.99 -9.56
N MET A 519 0.65 -12.13 -8.89
CA MET A 519 0.77 -13.43 -9.56
C MET A 519 -0.56 -13.87 -10.19
N ALA A 520 -1.68 -13.59 -9.53
CA ALA A 520 -3.00 -13.93 -10.05
C ALA A 520 -3.37 -13.18 -11.34
N LEU A 521 -2.75 -12.02 -11.57
CA LEU A 521 -2.90 -11.23 -12.80
C LEU A 521 -1.91 -11.61 -13.90
N LEU A 522 -0.88 -12.42 -13.61
CA LEU A 522 0.05 -12.87 -14.63
C LEU A 522 -0.74 -13.47 -15.80
N PRO A 523 -0.61 -12.94 -17.04
CA PRO A 523 -1.23 -13.57 -18.18
C PRO A 523 -0.62 -14.96 -18.37
N VAL A 524 -1.44 -15.94 -18.67
CA VAL A 524 -1.02 -17.27 -19.11
C VAL A 524 -1.55 -17.52 -20.51
N PRO A 525 -0.85 -18.27 -21.38
CA PRO A 525 -1.32 -18.53 -22.74
C PRO A 525 -2.76 -19.06 -22.74
N ASP A 526 -3.60 -18.55 -23.63
CA ASP A 526 -4.99 -18.99 -23.81
C ASP A 526 -5.05 -20.43 -24.32
N ASP A 527 -4.14 -20.82 -25.24
CA ASP A 527 -3.93 -22.19 -25.70
C ASP A 527 -3.00 -22.92 -24.73
N TRP A 528 -3.57 -23.38 -23.61
CA TRP A 528 -2.81 -24.09 -22.60
C TRP A 528 -2.29 -25.46 -23.06
N VAL A 529 -2.95 -26.10 -24.04
CA VAL A 529 -2.48 -27.36 -24.64
C VAL A 529 -1.14 -27.12 -25.33
N ARG A 530 -1.08 -26.11 -26.20
CA ARG A 530 0.17 -25.71 -26.84
C ARG A 530 1.25 -25.28 -25.83
N ALA A 531 0.86 -24.56 -24.78
CA ALA A 531 1.81 -24.19 -23.73
C ALA A 531 2.43 -25.41 -23.04
N ARG A 532 1.63 -26.47 -22.78
CA ARG A 532 2.12 -27.75 -22.23
C ARG A 532 3.13 -28.41 -23.16
N ASP A 533 2.91 -28.37 -24.47
CA ASP A 533 3.83 -28.97 -25.43
C ASP A 533 5.19 -28.25 -25.46
N VAL A 534 5.20 -26.91 -25.49
CA VAL A 534 6.46 -26.16 -25.67
C VAL A 534 7.14 -25.81 -24.35
N LEU A 535 6.42 -25.32 -23.35
CA LEU A 535 6.97 -24.95 -22.05
C LEU A 535 7.11 -26.15 -21.11
N GLY A 536 6.13 -27.07 -21.11
CA GLY A 536 6.13 -28.25 -20.25
C GLY A 536 7.27 -29.21 -20.60
N SER A 537 7.61 -29.35 -21.88
CA SER A 537 8.78 -30.14 -22.33
C SER A 537 10.09 -29.58 -21.80
N LEU A 538 10.27 -28.25 -21.82
CA LEU A 538 11.46 -27.59 -21.23
C LEU A 538 11.49 -27.77 -19.72
N GLY A 539 10.35 -27.63 -19.03
CA GLY A 539 10.23 -27.91 -17.60
C GLY A 539 10.59 -29.36 -17.24
N ALA A 540 10.16 -30.32 -18.05
CA ALA A 540 10.50 -31.72 -17.85
C ALA A 540 12.02 -31.99 -18.03
N ARG A 541 12.63 -31.41 -19.03
CA ARG A 541 14.10 -31.45 -19.23
C ARG A 541 14.86 -30.85 -18.06
N ALA A 542 14.43 -29.68 -17.59
CA ALA A 542 15.05 -29.01 -16.45
C ALA A 542 14.98 -29.86 -15.16
N MET A 543 13.85 -30.52 -14.92
CA MET A 543 13.67 -31.44 -13.76
C MET A 543 14.51 -32.72 -13.88
N GLN A 544 14.96 -33.09 -15.07
CA GLN A 544 15.90 -34.17 -15.29
C GLN A 544 17.37 -33.73 -15.16
N GLY A 545 17.61 -32.46 -14.85
CA GLY A 545 18.95 -31.89 -14.67
C GLY A 545 19.59 -31.34 -15.94
N TYR A 546 18.85 -31.29 -17.06
CA TYR A 546 19.37 -30.61 -18.27
C TYR A 546 19.31 -29.08 -18.09
N GLU A 547 20.35 -28.41 -18.53
CA GLU A 547 20.37 -26.96 -18.57
C GLU A 547 19.35 -26.44 -19.59
N VAL A 548 18.54 -25.47 -19.18
CA VAL A 548 17.58 -24.76 -20.04
C VAL A 548 17.98 -23.29 -20.07
N ALA A 549 18.43 -22.82 -21.22
CA ALA A 549 18.86 -21.43 -21.35
C ALA A 549 17.67 -20.43 -21.21
N PRO A 550 17.89 -19.24 -20.65
CA PRO A 550 16.85 -18.20 -20.60
C PRO A 550 16.30 -17.84 -22.00
N ALA A 551 17.11 -17.89 -23.05
CA ALA A 551 16.67 -17.66 -24.42
C ALA A 551 15.66 -18.73 -24.88
N ASP A 552 15.91 -20.00 -24.60
CA ASP A 552 14.98 -21.09 -24.96
C ASP A 552 13.61 -20.89 -24.26
N LEU A 553 13.63 -20.48 -23.00
CA LEU A 553 12.40 -20.16 -22.25
C LEU A 553 11.67 -18.95 -22.81
N PHE A 554 12.40 -17.93 -23.25
CA PHE A 554 11.82 -16.75 -23.87
C PHE A 554 11.13 -17.11 -25.18
N ASP A 555 11.81 -17.86 -26.07
CA ASP A 555 11.27 -18.28 -27.36
C ASP A 555 10.08 -19.23 -27.20
N ALA A 556 10.17 -20.18 -26.27
CA ALA A 556 9.07 -21.09 -25.95
C ALA A 556 7.85 -20.32 -25.38
N ALA A 557 8.08 -19.33 -24.51
CA ALA A 557 7.01 -18.47 -24.01
C ALA A 557 6.38 -17.67 -25.16
N CYS A 558 7.16 -17.00 -26.00
CA CYS A 558 6.64 -16.30 -27.19
C CYS A 558 5.83 -17.22 -28.10
N SER A 559 6.31 -18.46 -28.32
CA SER A 559 5.58 -19.48 -29.09
C SER A 559 4.27 -19.87 -28.43
N ALA A 560 4.25 -20.06 -27.12
CA ALA A 560 3.04 -20.41 -26.36
C ALA A 560 1.96 -19.32 -26.45
N TYR A 561 2.36 -18.03 -26.38
CA TYR A 561 1.44 -16.90 -26.54
C TYR A 561 1.12 -16.56 -28.01
N ARG A 562 1.75 -17.20 -28.98
CA ARG A 562 1.65 -16.85 -30.42
C ARG A 562 2.04 -15.41 -30.72
N ILE A 563 3.05 -14.89 -30.01
CA ILE A 563 3.56 -13.53 -30.15
C ILE A 563 4.94 -13.57 -30.81
N ARG A 564 5.20 -12.60 -31.71
CA ARG A 564 6.55 -12.42 -32.26
C ARG A 564 7.50 -11.86 -31.19
N PRO A 565 8.70 -12.42 -30.98
CA PRO A 565 9.67 -11.95 -30.00
C PRO A 565 9.91 -10.43 -30.04
N ALA A 566 10.05 -9.84 -31.21
CA ALA A 566 10.28 -8.41 -31.39
C ALA A 566 9.20 -7.50 -30.81
N THR A 567 7.95 -7.98 -30.66
CA THR A 567 6.85 -7.18 -30.10
C THR A 567 6.88 -7.07 -28.59
N VAL A 568 7.56 -7.98 -27.90
CA VAL A 568 7.67 -8.03 -26.43
C VAL A 568 9.09 -7.80 -25.91
N ALA A 569 10.09 -7.83 -26.80
CA ALA A 569 11.48 -7.52 -26.47
C ALA A 569 11.65 -6.17 -25.74
N PRO A 570 10.98 -5.05 -26.12
CA PRO A 570 11.13 -3.78 -25.42
C PRO A 570 10.80 -3.84 -23.93
N LEU A 571 9.87 -4.70 -23.51
CA LEU A 571 9.57 -4.90 -22.09
C LEU A 571 10.72 -5.63 -21.37
N CYS A 572 11.25 -6.68 -21.99
CA CYS A 572 12.38 -7.45 -21.43
C CYS A 572 13.65 -6.58 -21.34
N ASP A 573 13.98 -5.85 -22.40
CA ASP A 573 15.13 -4.95 -22.46
C ASP A 573 15.02 -3.86 -21.39
N TRP A 574 13.84 -3.24 -21.26
CA TRP A 574 13.56 -2.26 -20.22
C TRP A 574 13.77 -2.83 -18.81
N MET A 575 13.36 -4.07 -18.56
CA MET A 575 13.46 -4.71 -17.24
C MET A 575 14.85 -5.28 -16.94
N CYS A 576 15.63 -5.64 -17.96
CA CYS A 576 17.01 -6.13 -17.82
C CYS A 576 18.05 -5.00 -17.70
N ALA A 577 17.75 -3.80 -18.17
CA ALA A 577 18.63 -2.63 -18.10
C ALA A 577 18.84 -2.07 -16.66
N THR A 578 18.69 -2.91 -15.62
CA THR A 578 18.81 -2.51 -14.19
C THR A 578 20.11 -2.91 -13.56
#